data_51dd6b808cc7e1bd944c0bd3e08d9b41
#
_entry.id   51dd6b808cc7e1bd944c0bd3e08d9b41
#
_cell.length_a   1.000
_cell.length_b   1.000
_cell.length_c   1.000
_cell.angle_alpha   90.00
_cell.angle_beta   90.00
_cell.angle_gamma   90.00
#
_symmetry.space_group_name_H-M   'P 1'
#
loop_
_entity.id
_entity.type
_entity.pdbx_description
1 polymer ?
#
loop_
_entity_poly.entity_id
_entity_poly.type
_entity_poly.pdbx_seq_one_letter_code
_entity_poly.pdbx_strand_id
1 'polypeptide(L)'
;MRRAKIVCTLGPAVESIEKITELIDAGMNMARLNLSHGGHDEHQKRLDLVRAAAKKANKAVAILVDLQGPKIRLGRFSSGPHELFRGDAFTITTDDIAGTKDRVSTTYKGLPGDCKAGDTIMIDDGKVSVQVVQVKGNDVITKVIQPGMVSNNKGINLPGVAVSLPALSEKDIADLRWGLKAGADFIALSFVRNAADIKDIHKIMDEVGVKVPVIAKIEKPQAVENLQEIVDAFDGIMVARGDLGVELPIEDVPMVQKRCITMARESAKPVIVATQMLDSMISNSQPTRAEATDCANAVLDGADALMLSGETSVGDFPIDSVKIMARIIERTEDVALDQIPPLKHSPATKAGAITKAATEVGLTVGAKYLVAFTQSGDSARRMSRLRSPIPMLALTPEIGTYNRLALSWGVESLLTATVNHTDEMVMQVDTILIESKRVKIGDLVLIVAGSPPGIPGSINAMRVHKIGDAVSGVAAAYRK
;
A
#
# COMPACT_ATOMS: atom_id res chain seq x y z
N MET A 1 20.73 2.43 -5.57
CA MET A 1 19.72 2.73 -4.52
C MET A 1 18.37 2.32 -5.06
N ARG A 2 17.70 1.38 -4.40
CA ARG A 2 16.37 0.91 -4.79
C ARG A 2 15.32 2.02 -4.58
N ARG A 3 14.48 2.28 -5.57
CA ARG A 3 13.46 3.34 -5.52
C ARG A 3 12.09 2.81 -5.15
N ALA A 4 11.59 1.77 -5.84
CA ALA A 4 10.35 1.12 -5.44
C ALA A 4 10.51 0.44 -4.08
N LYS A 5 9.46 0.50 -3.26
CA LYS A 5 9.46 0.11 -1.85
C LYS A 5 8.96 -1.33 -1.69
N ILE A 6 9.25 -1.94 -0.54
CA ILE A 6 8.75 -3.28 -0.21
C ILE A 6 7.91 -3.19 1.05
N VAL A 7 6.69 -3.71 0.95
CA VAL A 7 5.78 -3.91 2.07
C VAL A 7 5.83 -5.38 2.48
N CYS A 8 6.10 -5.67 3.75
CA CYS A 8 6.14 -7.04 4.27
C CYS A 8 5.00 -7.26 5.26
N THR A 9 4.19 -8.29 5.05
CA THR A 9 3.21 -8.73 6.04
C THR A 9 3.91 -9.48 7.15
N LEU A 10 3.67 -9.07 8.39
CA LEU A 10 4.23 -9.72 9.56
C LEU A 10 3.31 -10.84 10.06
N GLY A 11 3.92 -11.91 10.51
CA GLY A 11 3.24 -13.07 11.06
C GLY A 11 4.20 -14.00 11.80
N PRO A 12 3.79 -15.24 12.09
CA PRO A 12 4.57 -16.18 12.91
C PRO A 12 6.00 -16.46 12.43
N ALA A 13 6.27 -16.32 11.12
CA ALA A 13 7.60 -16.56 10.57
C ALA A 13 8.65 -15.52 11.00
N VAL A 14 8.23 -14.34 11.52
CA VAL A 14 9.12 -13.19 11.75
C VAL A 14 8.83 -12.45 13.08
N GLU A 15 8.59 -13.18 14.16
CA GLU A 15 8.17 -12.64 15.48
C GLU A 15 9.32 -12.30 16.44
N SER A 16 10.56 -12.18 15.99
CA SER A 16 11.68 -11.76 16.84
C SER A 16 12.32 -10.47 16.34
N ILE A 17 13.00 -9.76 17.25
CA ILE A 17 13.71 -8.50 16.93
C ILE A 17 14.80 -8.74 15.87
N GLU A 18 15.46 -9.89 15.92
CA GLU A 18 16.49 -10.29 14.96
C GLU A 18 15.88 -10.45 13.57
N LYS A 19 14.77 -11.18 13.45
CA LYS A 19 14.06 -11.39 12.16
C LYS A 19 13.51 -10.09 11.58
N ILE A 20 12.93 -9.22 12.41
CA ILE A 20 12.49 -7.89 11.96
C ILE A 20 13.69 -7.05 11.51
N THR A 21 14.83 -7.09 12.21
CA THR A 21 16.05 -6.40 11.78
C THR A 21 16.55 -6.94 10.44
N GLU A 22 16.58 -8.27 10.27
CA GLU A 22 16.94 -8.91 9.00
C GLU A 22 15.99 -8.49 7.85
N LEU A 23 14.68 -8.37 8.09
CA LEU A 23 13.72 -7.86 7.09
C LEU A 23 14.04 -6.41 6.69
N ILE A 24 14.34 -5.54 7.67
CA ILE A 24 14.70 -4.13 7.41
C ILE A 24 16.00 -4.05 6.61
N ASP A 25 16.98 -4.87 6.94
CA ASP A 25 18.27 -4.89 6.24
C ASP A 25 18.15 -5.51 4.84
N ALA A 26 17.28 -6.51 4.66
CA ALA A 26 16.94 -7.07 3.36
C ALA A 26 16.17 -6.08 2.47
N GLY A 27 15.53 -5.06 3.08
CA GLY A 27 14.88 -3.97 2.32
C GLY A 27 13.43 -3.67 2.64
N MET A 28 12.87 -4.16 3.73
CA MET A 28 11.52 -3.77 4.16
C MET A 28 11.44 -2.28 4.42
N ASN A 29 10.45 -1.62 3.84
CA ASN A 29 10.15 -0.20 4.03
C ASN A 29 8.85 0.03 4.82
N MET A 30 7.93 -0.94 4.76
CA MET A 30 6.66 -0.88 5.48
C MET A 30 6.32 -2.26 6.02
N ALA A 31 5.92 -2.31 7.29
CA ALA A 31 5.37 -3.49 7.92
C ALA A 31 3.84 -3.45 7.85
N ARG A 32 3.22 -4.52 7.31
CA ARG A 32 1.76 -4.68 7.29
C ARG A 32 1.31 -5.60 8.41
N LEU A 33 0.37 -5.12 9.22
CA LEU A 33 -0.35 -5.87 10.23
C LEU A 33 -1.72 -6.23 9.65
N ASN A 34 -1.93 -7.50 9.32
CA ASN A 34 -3.18 -7.99 8.72
C ASN A 34 -4.17 -8.38 9.81
N LEU A 35 -5.16 -7.54 10.09
CA LEU A 35 -6.15 -7.74 11.16
C LEU A 35 -7.20 -8.81 10.84
N SER A 36 -7.09 -9.49 9.68
CA SER A 36 -7.89 -10.69 9.40
C SER A 36 -7.47 -11.89 10.26
N HIS A 37 -6.28 -11.86 10.87
CA HIS A 37 -5.69 -12.93 11.65
C HIS A 37 -5.01 -12.38 12.90
N GLY A 38 -5.04 -13.13 13.99
CA GLY A 38 -4.42 -12.74 15.26
C GLY A 38 -5.24 -11.75 16.08
N GLY A 39 -4.80 -11.51 17.31
CA GLY A 39 -5.40 -10.56 18.23
C GLY A 39 -4.58 -9.26 18.36
N HIS A 40 -5.17 -8.25 19.01
CA HIS A 40 -4.51 -6.96 19.21
C HIS A 40 -3.18 -7.10 19.96
N ASP A 41 -3.08 -8.00 20.96
CA ASP A 41 -1.84 -8.19 21.72
C ASP A 41 -0.69 -8.72 20.85
N GLU A 42 -0.98 -9.61 19.91
CA GLU A 42 0.02 -10.13 18.97
C GLU A 42 0.48 -9.02 18.00
N HIS A 43 -0.47 -8.24 17.48
CA HIS A 43 -0.15 -7.12 16.61
C HIS A 43 0.59 -6.01 17.31
N GLN A 44 0.30 -5.75 18.60
CA GLN A 44 1.05 -4.78 19.42
C GLN A 44 2.51 -5.21 19.56
N LYS A 45 2.76 -6.48 19.89
CA LYS A 45 4.14 -7.00 20.00
C LYS A 45 4.91 -6.83 18.69
N ARG A 46 4.28 -7.17 17.53
CA ARG A 46 4.91 -6.99 16.21
C ARG A 46 5.20 -5.52 15.92
N LEU A 47 4.26 -4.63 16.22
CA LEU A 47 4.44 -3.18 16.08
C LEU A 47 5.62 -2.67 16.91
N ASP A 48 5.71 -3.05 18.16
CA ASP A 48 6.78 -2.64 19.07
C ASP A 48 8.15 -3.14 18.60
N LEU A 49 8.22 -4.38 18.11
CA LEU A 49 9.43 -4.94 17.50
C LEU A 49 9.88 -4.15 16.26
N VAL A 50 8.94 -3.76 15.39
CA VAL A 50 9.27 -2.94 14.20
C VAL A 50 9.82 -1.58 14.61
N ARG A 51 9.18 -0.89 15.56
CA ARG A 51 9.63 0.41 16.05
C ARG A 51 11.03 0.33 16.68
N ALA A 52 11.27 -0.71 17.50
CA ALA A 52 12.57 -0.94 18.12
C ALA A 52 13.67 -1.23 17.09
N ALA A 53 13.41 -2.12 16.13
CA ALA A 53 14.35 -2.48 15.07
C ALA A 53 14.65 -1.30 14.15
N ALA A 54 13.63 -0.55 13.72
CA ALA A 54 13.77 0.64 12.87
C ALA A 54 14.62 1.73 13.56
N LYS A 55 14.38 1.97 14.85
CA LYS A 55 15.18 2.91 15.66
C LYS A 55 16.65 2.47 15.73
N LYS A 56 16.91 1.17 16.00
CA LYS A 56 18.26 0.62 16.06
C LYS A 56 18.98 0.73 14.72
N ALA A 57 18.27 0.47 13.61
CA ALA A 57 18.82 0.56 12.26
C ALA A 57 18.92 2.01 11.74
N ASN A 58 18.38 2.99 12.46
CA ASN A 58 18.23 4.38 12.01
C ASN A 58 17.59 4.48 10.61
N LYS A 59 16.54 3.70 10.40
CA LYS A 59 15.80 3.64 9.12
C LYS A 59 14.33 3.96 9.34
N ALA A 60 13.74 4.71 8.42
CA ALA A 60 12.29 4.91 8.38
C ALA A 60 11.60 3.61 7.97
N VAL A 61 10.67 3.13 8.79
CA VAL A 61 9.79 2.00 8.49
C VAL A 61 8.38 2.38 8.87
N ALA A 62 7.49 2.41 7.89
CA ALA A 62 6.08 2.68 8.12
C ALA A 62 5.34 1.44 8.65
N ILE A 63 4.24 1.66 9.37
CA ILE A 63 3.33 0.60 9.83
C ILE A 63 1.97 0.81 9.20
N LEU A 64 1.51 -0.21 8.49
CA LEU A 64 0.19 -0.30 7.88
C LEU A 64 -0.68 -1.26 8.70
N VAL A 65 -1.78 -0.75 9.25
CA VAL A 65 -2.84 -1.58 9.83
C VAL A 65 -3.88 -1.82 8.74
N ASP A 66 -4.03 -3.08 8.34
CA ASP A 66 -4.92 -3.51 7.25
C ASP A 66 -6.17 -4.15 7.84
N LEU A 67 -7.29 -3.45 7.73
CA LEU A 67 -8.60 -3.86 8.26
C LEU A 67 -9.16 -5.03 7.45
N GLN A 68 -9.82 -5.97 8.12
CA GLN A 68 -10.36 -7.16 7.48
C GLN A 68 -11.45 -6.84 6.45
N GLY A 69 -12.28 -5.85 6.75
CA GLY A 69 -13.49 -5.55 6.00
C GLY A 69 -14.63 -6.54 6.24
N PRO A 70 -15.81 -6.27 5.71
CA PRO A 70 -17.01 -7.09 5.89
C PRO A 70 -16.95 -8.37 5.04
N LYS A 71 -16.06 -9.31 5.38
CA LYS A 71 -15.88 -10.55 4.63
C LYS A 71 -17.08 -11.48 4.84
N ILE A 72 -17.74 -11.86 3.75
CA ILE A 72 -18.83 -12.86 3.76
C ILE A 72 -18.21 -14.26 3.83
N ARG A 73 -18.80 -15.14 4.66
CA ARG A 73 -18.28 -16.50 4.83
C ARG A 73 -19.41 -17.52 4.89
N LEU A 74 -19.11 -18.76 4.49
CA LEU A 74 -19.91 -19.92 4.87
C LEU A 74 -19.84 -20.14 6.38
N GLY A 75 -20.88 -20.72 6.95
CA GLY A 75 -20.90 -21.21 8.32
C GLY A 75 -20.06 -22.47 8.52
N ARG A 76 -20.33 -23.18 9.61
CA ARG A 76 -19.63 -24.41 9.95
C ARG A 76 -20.43 -25.62 9.48
N PHE A 77 -19.76 -26.68 9.04
CA PHE A 77 -20.31 -27.96 8.67
C PHE A 77 -20.26 -28.91 9.87
N SER A 78 -21.31 -29.74 10.02
CA SER A 78 -21.44 -30.70 11.13
C SER A 78 -20.48 -31.87 11.03
N SER A 79 -20.10 -32.28 9.81
CA SER A 79 -19.33 -33.49 9.53
C SER A 79 -18.02 -33.24 8.78
N GLY A 80 -17.48 -32.00 8.85
CA GLY A 80 -16.23 -31.65 8.20
C GLY A 80 -16.40 -31.20 6.75
N PRO A 81 -15.31 -31.20 5.95
CA PRO A 81 -15.33 -30.79 4.54
C PRO A 81 -16.22 -31.69 3.69
N HIS A 82 -16.90 -31.12 2.69
CA HIS A 82 -17.72 -31.85 1.72
C HIS A 82 -17.24 -31.53 0.30
N GLU A 83 -17.22 -32.57 -0.54
CA GLU A 83 -16.99 -32.43 -1.97
C GLU A 83 -18.30 -32.16 -2.69
N LEU A 84 -18.35 -31.09 -3.47
CA LEU A 84 -19.47 -30.74 -4.33
C LEU A 84 -19.13 -31.11 -5.77
N PHE A 85 -20.06 -31.76 -6.47
CA PHE A 85 -19.88 -32.15 -7.87
C PHE A 85 -20.66 -31.22 -8.80
N ARG A 86 -20.21 -31.10 -10.03
CA ARG A 86 -20.89 -30.30 -11.05
C ARG A 86 -22.34 -30.76 -11.22
N GLY A 87 -23.25 -29.80 -11.10
CA GLY A 87 -24.67 -30.03 -11.25
C GLY A 87 -25.40 -30.30 -9.93
N ASP A 88 -24.68 -30.53 -8.82
CA ASP A 88 -25.29 -30.68 -7.50
C ASP A 88 -26.11 -29.45 -7.12
N ALA A 89 -27.20 -29.65 -6.41
CA ALA A 89 -27.94 -28.59 -5.74
C ALA A 89 -27.22 -28.26 -4.41
N PHE A 90 -26.95 -26.98 -4.16
CA PHE A 90 -26.34 -26.51 -2.92
C PHE A 90 -27.05 -25.26 -2.44
N THR A 91 -27.50 -25.23 -1.21
CA THR A 91 -28.28 -24.12 -0.65
C THR A 91 -27.45 -23.35 0.37
N ILE A 92 -27.36 -22.02 0.19
CA ILE A 92 -26.75 -21.11 1.17
C ILE A 92 -27.90 -20.39 1.88
N THR A 93 -27.93 -20.46 3.20
CA THR A 93 -29.06 -19.94 4.00
C THR A 93 -28.62 -18.92 5.03
N THR A 94 -29.51 -17.99 5.37
CA THR A 94 -29.30 -17.06 6.49
C THR A 94 -29.77 -17.65 7.83
N ASP A 95 -30.39 -18.84 7.82
CA ASP A 95 -30.69 -19.57 9.04
C ASP A 95 -29.41 -19.99 9.75
N ASP A 96 -29.42 -19.98 11.09
CA ASP A 96 -28.29 -20.45 11.88
C ASP A 96 -28.35 -21.96 12.04
N ILE A 97 -27.69 -22.68 11.15
CA ILE A 97 -27.68 -24.16 11.10
C ILE A 97 -26.24 -24.69 11.04
N ALA A 98 -26.04 -25.89 11.54
CA ALA A 98 -24.87 -26.69 11.21
C ALA A 98 -25.01 -27.19 9.77
N GLY A 99 -24.06 -26.87 8.91
CA GLY A 99 -24.08 -27.18 7.48
C GLY A 99 -23.95 -28.68 7.20
N THR A 100 -24.51 -29.07 6.08
CA THR A 100 -24.44 -30.43 5.48
C THR A 100 -23.90 -30.33 4.05
N LYS A 101 -23.82 -31.44 3.34
CA LYS A 101 -23.48 -31.46 1.91
C LYS A 101 -24.40 -30.57 1.05
N ASP A 102 -25.69 -30.48 1.45
CA ASP A 102 -26.73 -29.86 0.61
C ASP A 102 -27.09 -28.43 1.03
N ARG A 103 -26.82 -28.05 2.31
CA ARG A 103 -27.24 -26.75 2.86
C ARG A 103 -26.27 -26.26 3.93
N VAL A 104 -25.89 -24.97 3.90
CA VAL A 104 -25.00 -24.37 4.88
C VAL A 104 -25.42 -22.93 5.18
N SER A 105 -25.17 -22.48 6.42
CA SER A 105 -25.39 -21.09 6.82
C SER A 105 -24.37 -20.13 6.20
N THR A 106 -24.70 -18.85 6.17
CA THR A 106 -23.78 -17.76 5.86
C THR A 106 -23.75 -16.71 6.96
N THR A 107 -22.61 -16.01 7.10
CA THR A 107 -22.48 -14.87 8.02
C THR A 107 -23.25 -13.64 7.54
N TYR A 108 -23.62 -13.59 6.27
CA TYR A 108 -24.28 -12.43 5.66
C TYR A 108 -25.79 -12.59 5.59
N LYS A 109 -26.51 -11.88 6.46
CA LYS A 109 -27.98 -11.96 6.55
C LYS A 109 -28.72 -11.31 5.38
N GLY A 110 -28.07 -10.38 4.65
CA GLY A 110 -28.62 -9.73 3.46
C GLY A 110 -28.55 -10.57 2.18
N LEU A 111 -27.87 -11.72 2.19
CA LEU A 111 -27.60 -12.52 0.98
C LEU A 111 -28.85 -12.80 0.12
N PRO A 112 -30.03 -13.21 0.67
CA PRO A 112 -31.20 -13.43 -0.15
C PRO A 112 -31.79 -12.17 -0.79
N GLY A 113 -31.59 -11.01 -0.15
CA GLY A 113 -32.06 -9.72 -0.68
C GLY A 113 -31.21 -9.16 -1.81
N ASP A 114 -29.92 -9.50 -1.82
CA ASP A 114 -28.95 -9.00 -2.81
C ASP A 114 -28.80 -9.94 -4.02
N CYS A 115 -29.15 -11.24 -3.88
CA CYS A 115 -29.02 -12.22 -4.94
C CYS A 115 -30.27 -12.38 -5.78
N LYS A 116 -30.08 -12.68 -7.07
CA LYS A 116 -31.14 -13.06 -8.02
C LYS A 116 -30.73 -14.28 -8.84
N ALA A 117 -31.70 -14.94 -9.49
CA ALA A 117 -31.43 -16.05 -10.39
C ALA A 117 -30.45 -15.63 -11.50
N GLY A 118 -29.46 -16.47 -11.75
CA GLY A 118 -28.36 -16.21 -12.69
C GLY A 118 -27.08 -15.66 -12.07
N ASP A 119 -27.12 -15.09 -10.87
CA ASP A 119 -25.92 -14.59 -10.20
C ASP A 119 -24.97 -15.75 -9.86
N THR A 120 -23.67 -15.46 -9.87
CA THR A 120 -22.62 -16.42 -9.50
C THR A 120 -22.15 -16.14 -8.08
N ILE A 121 -22.00 -17.19 -7.30
CA ILE A 121 -21.36 -17.16 -5.99
C ILE A 121 -20.07 -17.96 -6.06
N MET A 122 -18.96 -17.33 -5.72
CA MET A 122 -17.65 -17.98 -5.65
C MET A 122 -17.30 -18.29 -4.20
N ILE A 123 -16.75 -19.47 -3.94
CA ILE A 123 -16.40 -19.99 -2.63
C ILE A 123 -14.93 -20.35 -2.62
N ASP A 124 -14.22 -20.04 -1.50
CA ASP A 124 -12.77 -20.31 -1.32
C ASP A 124 -11.94 -19.72 -2.45
N ASP A 125 -12.06 -18.40 -2.64
CA ASP A 125 -11.35 -17.62 -3.64
C ASP A 125 -11.52 -18.16 -5.08
N GLY A 126 -12.75 -18.60 -5.39
CA GLY A 126 -13.13 -19.08 -6.71
C GLY A 126 -12.81 -20.54 -7.01
N LYS A 127 -12.28 -21.31 -6.04
CA LYS A 127 -12.04 -22.76 -6.23
C LYS A 127 -13.32 -23.54 -6.46
N VAL A 128 -14.43 -23.09 -5.89
CA VAL A 128 -15.78 -23.62 -6.13
C VAL A 128 -16.66 -22.48 -6.61
N SER A 129 -17.46 -22.70 -7.64
CA SER A 129 -18.47 -21.72 -8.06
C SER A 129 -19.85 -22.37 -8.18
N VAL A 130 -20.86 -21.62 -7.73
CA VAL A 130 -22.26 -22.02 -7.79
C VAL A 130 -23.08 -20.88 -8.43
N GLN A 131 -24.11 -21.24 -9.20
CA GLN A 131 -25.01 -20.28 -9.81
C GLN A 131 -26.35 -20.28 -9.08
N VAL A 132 -26.85 -19.11 -8.75
CA VAL A 132 -28.15 -18.93 -8.12
C VAL A 132 -29.26 -19.37 -9.10
N VAL A 133 -30.07 -20.34 -8.68
CA VAL A 133 -31.25 -20.82 -9.43
C VAL A 133 -32.48 -20.08 -8.94
N GLN A 134 -32.64 -19.94 -7.64
CA GLN A 134 -33.83 -19.35 -7.02
C GLN A 134 -33.50 -18.84 -5.62
N VAL A 135 -34.14 -17.74 -5.22
CA VAL A 135 -34.17 -17.28 -3.83
C VAL A 135 -35.56 -17.58 -3.24
N LYS A 136 -35.61 -18.24 -2.07
CA LYS A 136 -36.85 -18.57 -1.39
C LYS A 136 -36.72 -18.33 0.11
N GLY A 137 -37.32 -17.26 0.61
CA GLY A 137 -37.18 -16.84 2.01
C GLY A 137 -35.73 -16.63 2.39
N ASN A 138 -35.24 -17.38 3.34
CA ASN A 138 -33.86 -17.32 3.83
C ASN A 138 -32.85 -18.11 2.98
N ASP A 139 -33.32 -18.85 1.99
CA ASP A 139 -32.52 -19.78 1.20
C ASP A 139 -32.17 -19.21 -0.18
N VAL A 140 -30.88 -19.22 -0.49
CA VAL A 140 -30.34 -19.00 -1.85
C VAL A 140 -30.00 -20.39 -2.40
N ILE A 141 -30.90 -20.89 -3.25
CA ILE A 141 -30.79 -22.21 -3.89
C ILE A 141 -29.90 -22.08 -5.10
N THR A 142 -28.82 -22.86 -5.15
CA THR A 142 -27.82 -22.77 -6.21
C THR A 142 -27.56 -24.11 -6.88
N LYS A 143 -26.91 -24.08 -8.04
CA LYS A 143 -26.38 -25.23 -8.76
C LYS A 143 -24.87 -25.09 -8.91
N VAL A 144 -24.15 -26.18 -8.60
CA VAL A 144 -22.67 -26.19 -8.71
C VAL A 144 -22.26 -26.15 -10.18
N ILE A 145 -21.46 -25.12 -10.53
CA ILE A 145 -20.86 -24.92 -11.86
C ILE A 145 -19.44 -25.45 -11.89
N GLN A 146 -18.60 -25.02 -10.92
CA GLN A 146 -17.25 -25.53 -10.74
C GLN A 146 -17.21 -26.37 -9.47
N PRO A 147 -16.87 -27.68 -9.59
CA PRO A 147 -16.83 -28.60 -8.46
C PRO A 147 -15.60 -28.33 -7.57
N GLY A 148 -15.67 -28.81 -6.32
CA GLY A 148 -14.57 -28.79 -5.37
C GLY A 148 -14.99 -28.93 -3.93
N MET A 149 -14.02 -28.76 -3.01
CA MET A 149 -14.23 -28.93 -1.57
C MET A 149 -14.75 -27.67 -0.91
N VAL A 150 -15.82 -27.76 -0.15
CA VAL A 150 -16.31 -26.73 0.76
C VAL A 150 -16.04 -27.12 2.21
N SER A 151 -15.72 -26.16 3.06
CA SER A 151 -15.41 -26.39 4.47
C SER A 151 -15.75 -25.18 5.34
N ASN A 152 -15.55 -25.31 6.65
CA ASN A 152 -15.88 -24.28 7.64
C ASN A 152 -15.28 -22.89 7.30
N ASN A 153 -16.11 -21.87 7.44
CA ASN A 153 -15.73 -20.46 7.38
C ASN A 153 -15.06 -20.01 6.07
N LYS A 154 -15.25 -20.74 4.95
CA LYS A 154 -14.72 -20.35 3.65
C LYS A 154 -15.33 -19.04 3.19
N GLY A 155 -14.49 -18.18 2.59
CA GLY A 155 -14.93 -16.90 2.00
C GLY A 155 -15.94 -17.10 0.89
N ILE A 156 -16.88 -16.17 0.79
CA ILE A 156 -17.84 -16.07 -0.32
C ILE A 156 -17.61 -14.74 -1.03
N ASN A 157 -17.53 -14.78 -2.34
CA ASN A 157 -17.53 -13.62 -3.21
C ASN A 157 -18.75 -13.65 -4.13
N LEU A 158 -19.28 -12.48 -4.42
CA LEU A 158 -20.45 -12.29 -5.30
C LEU A 158 -20.07 -11.35 -6.44
N PRO A 159 -19.41 -11.85 -7.50
CA PRO A 159 -19.00 -11.02 -8.63
C PRO A 159 -20.20 -10.31 -9.27
N GLY A 160 -20.09 -9.00 -9.45
CA GLY A 160 -21.14 -8.19 -10.08
C GLY A 160 -22.39 -7.92 -9.22
N VAL A 161 -22.46 -8.44 -7.99
CA VAL A 161 -23.59 -8.18 -7.08
C VAL A 161 -23.25 -7.00 -6.15
N ALA A 162 -24.13 -6.04 -6.07
CA ALA A 162 -24.03 -4.92 -5.13
C ALA A 162 -24.50 -5.39 -3.73
N VAL A 163 -23.54 -5.75 -2.87
CA VAL A 163 -23.83 -6.19 -1.51
C VAL A 163 -24.12 -5.01 -0.57
N SER A 164 -25.18 -5.13 0.23
CA SER A 164 -25.68 -4.11 1.16
C SER A 164 -24.92 -4.07 2.50
N LEU A 165 -23.62 -4.43 2.50
CA LEU A 165 -22.79 -4.41 3.70
C LEU A 165 -22.23 -3.01 3.99
N PRO A 166 -22.12 -2.61 5.29
CA PRO A 166 -21.42 -1.38 5.65
C PRO A 166 -19.92 -1.50 5.29
N ALA A 167 -19.25 -0.35 5.10
CA ALA A 167 -17.82 -0.34 4.79
C ALA A 167 -16.95 -0.90 5.93
N LEU A 168 -17.40 -0.75 7.19
CA LEU A 168 -16.74 -1.25 8.38
C LEU A 168 -17.65 -2.22 9.15
N SER A 169 -17.13 -3.38 9.51
CA SER A 169 -17.75 -4.26 10.50
C SER A 169 -17.49 -3.75 11.93
N GLU A 170 -18.20 -4.29 12.93
CA GLU A 170 -17.92 -3.98 14.34
C GLU A 170 -16.47 -4.31 14.73
N LYS A 171 -15.94 -5.42 14.19
CA LYS A 171 -14.54 -5.79 14.37
C LYS A 171 -13.60 -4.73 13.78
N ASP A 172 -13.89 -4.27 12.55
CA ASP A 172 -13.05 -3.24 11.91
C ASP A 172 -13.05 -1.92 12.70
N ILE A 173 -14.16 -1.55 13.31
CA ILE A 173 -14.25 -0.37 14.19
C ILE A 173 -13.34 -0.53 15.41
N ALA A 174 -13.36 -1.71 16.05
CA ALA A 174 -12.49 -2.01 17.20
C ALA A 174 -11.00 -2.02 16.77
N ASP A 175 -10.69 -2.67 15.64
CA ASP A 175 -9.36 -2.75 15.06
C ASP A 175 -8.81 -1.37 14.68
N LEU A 176 -9.64 -0.53 14.05
CA LEU A 176 -9.27 0.85 13.69
C LEU A 176 -8.93 1.68 14.92
N ARG A 177 -9.79 1.63 15.97
CA ARG A 177 -9.54 2.34 17.22
C ARG A 177 -8.24 1.89 17.88
N TRP A 178 -7.97 0.58 17.87
CA TRP A 178 -6.72 0.04 18.36
C TRP A 178 -5.54 0.54 17.51
N GLY A 179 -5.59 0.39 16.20
CA GLY A 179 -4.50 0.77 15.30
C GLY A 179 -4.10 2.24 15.40
N LEU A 180 -5.10 3.14 15.52
CA LEU A 180 -4.87 4.57 15.73
C LEU A 180 -4.14 4.84 17.06
N LYS A 181 -4.56 4.20 18.17
CA LYS A 181 -3.93 4.34 19.47
C LYS A 181 -2.55 3.69 19.56
N ALA A 182 -2.34 2.58 18.85
CA ALA A 182 -1.06 1.88 18.77
C ALA A 182 0.00 2.64 17.96
N GLY A 183 -0.38 3.68 17.21
CA GLY A 183 0.55 4.52 16.43
C GLY A 183 0.83 3.97 15.05
N ALA A 184 -0.21 3.45 14.36
CA ALA A 184 -0.16 3.15 12.93
C ALA A 184 0.20 4.39 12.11
N ASP A 185 0.99 4.23 11.05
CA ASP A 185 1.31 5.29 10.09
C ASP A 185 0.26 5.38 8.97
N PHE A 186 -0.37 4.25 8.65
CA PHE A 186 -1.42 4.12 7.64
C PHE A 186 -2.50 3.13 8.10
N ILE A 187 -3.73 3.35 7.63
CA ILE A 187 -4.82 2.38 7.68
C ILE A 187 -5.15 1.94 6.26
N ALA A 188 -5.35 0.65 6.00
CA ALA A 188 -5.92 0.18 4.75
C ALA A 188 -7.37 -0.26 4.98
N LEU A 189 -8.28 0.20 4.10
CA LEU A 189 -9.68 -0.17 4.10
C LEU A 189 -9.94 -1.20 3.00
N SER A 190 -10.44 -2.37 3.40
CA SER A 190 -10.81 -3.46 2.49
C SER A 190 -12.18 -3.23 1.86
N PHE A 191 -12.37 -3.78 0.66
CA PHE A 191 -13.64 -3.78 -0.08
C PHE A 191 -14.24 -2.40 -0.33
N VAL A 192 -13.39 -1.39 -0.59
CA VAL A 192 -13.84 -0.04 -0.98
C VAL A 192 -14.64 -0.12 -2.28
N ARG A 193 -15.76 0.62 -2.36
CA ARG A 193 -16.65 0.68 -3.52
C ARG A 193 -16.75 2.08 -4.11
N ASN A 194 -16.65 3.11 -3.27
CA ASN A 194 -16.77 4.51 -3.67
C ASN A 194 -16.11 5.46 -2.65
N ALA A 195 -16.08 6.75 -2.98
CA ALA A 195 -15.47 7.78 -2.13
C ALA A 195 -16.13 7.96 -0.76
N ALA A 196 -17.39 7.58 -0.60
CA ALA A 196 -18.11 7.77 0.66
C ALA A 196 -17.65 6.80 1.75
N ASP A 197 -17.05 5.65 1.38
CA ASP A 197 -16.62 4.63 2.32
C ASP A 197 -15.53 5.13 3.31
N ILE A 198 -14.80 6.20 2.99
CA ILE A 198 -13.81 6.81 3.89
C ILE A 198 -14.45 7.57 5.07
N LYS A 199 -15.72 8.01 4.95
CA LYS A 199 -16.35 8.89 5.93
C LYS A 199 -16.45 8.28 7.32
N ASP A 200 -16.75 6.98 7.40
CA ASP A 200 -16.85 6.27 8.67
C ASP A 200 -15.48 6.17 9.36
N ILE A 201 -14.39 5.99 8.59
CA ILE A 201 -13.03 6.03 9.13
C ILE A 201 -12.70 7.41 9.69
N HIS A 202 -12.97 8.47 8.93
CA HIS A 202 -12.70 9.84 9.37
C HIS A 202 -13.48 10.19 10.64
N LYS A 203 -14.74 9.76 10.75
CA LYS A 203 -15.55 9.94 11.97
C LYS A 203 -14.88 9.28 13.19
N ILE A 204 -14.40 8.05 13.05
CA ILE A 204 -13.72 7.35 14.12
C ILE A 204 -12.37 8.02 14.45
N MET A 205 -11.63 8.49 13.45
CA MET A 205 -10.40 9.27 13.66
C MET A 205 -10.66 10.57 14.43
N ASP A 206 -11.75 11.26 14.14
CA ASP A 206 -12.17 12.47 14.86
C ASP A 206 -12.53 12.15 16.32
N GLU A 207 -13.23 11.03 16.56
CA GLU A 207 -13.56 10.57 17.92
C GLU A 207 -12.34 10.17 18.73
N VAL A 208 -11.33 9.55 18.10
CA VAL A 208 -10.06 9.14 18.74
C VAL A 208 -9.08 10.31 18.88
N GLY A 209 -9.23 11.35 18.07
CA GLY A 209 -8.34 12.50 18.02
C GLY A 209 -7.01 12.25 17.28
N VAL A 210 -6.93 11.16 16.48
CA VAL A 210 -5.72 10.78 15.73
C VAL A 210 -6.07 10.64 14.26
N LYS A 211 -5.36 11.37 13.39
CA LYS A 211 -5.53 11.30 11.93
C LYS A 211 -4.29 10.72 11.27
N VAL A 212 -4.50 9.68 10.46
CA VAL A 212 -3.47 9.04 9.64
C VAL A 212 -3.99 8.84 8.22
N PRO A 213 -3.11 8.76 7.21
CA PRO A 213 -3.53 8.47 5.84
C PRO A 213 -4.25 7.13 5.71
N VAL A 214 -5.26 7.09 4.82
CA VAL A 214 -6.06 5.91 4.52
C VAL A 214 -5.77 5.42 3.11
N ILE A 215 -5.45 4.13 2.98
CA ILE A 215 -5.22 3.45 1.70
C ILE A 215 -6.48 2.67 1.33
N ALA A 216 -7.08 2.98 0.16
CA ALA A 216 -8.19 2.22 -0.38
C ALA A 216 -7.69 0.94 -1.04
N LYS A 217 -8.25 -0.21 -0.67
CA LYS A 217 -7.98 -1.47 -1.37
C LYS A 217 -8.96 -1.63 -2.54
N ILE A 218 -8.39 -1.73 -3.73
CA ILE A 218 -9.14 -1.91 -4.98
C ILE A 218 -9.27 -3.42 -5.19
N GLU A 219 -10.47 -3.93 -4.82
CA GLU A 219 -10.80 -5.35 -4.74
C GLU A 219 -12.12 -5.69 -5.44
N LYS A 220 -12.91 -4.66 -5.78
CA LYS A 220 -14.25 -4.80 -6.32
C LYS A 220 -14.42 -4.12 -7.68
N PRO A 221 -15.28 -4.65 -8.57
CA PRO A 221 -15.61 -3.99 -9.84
C PRO A 221 -16.09 -2.55 -9.66
N GLN A 222 -16.91 -2.28 -8.64
CA GLN A 222 -17.41 -0.94 -8.30
C GLN A 222 -16.26 0.02 -7.99
N ALA A 223 -15.20 -0.44 -7.31
CA ALA A 223 -14.02 0.39 -7.06
C ALA A 223 -13.29 0.76 -8.36
N VAL A 224 -13.28 -0.14 -9.35
CA VAL A 224 -12.67 0.13 -10.65
C VAL A 224 -13.50 1.13 -11.46
N GLU A 225 -14.83 1.03 -11.40
CA GLU A 225 -15.75 2.00 -12.02
C GLU A 225 -15.59 3.39 -11.41
N ASN A 226 -15.53 3.47 -10.07
CA ASN A 226 -15.46 4.70 -9.28
C ASN A 226 -14.02 5.13 -8.96
N LEU A 227 -13.01 4.64 -9.70
CA LEU A 227 -11.60 4.77 -9.33
C LEU A 227 -11.16 6.22 -9.16
N GLN A 228 -11.63 7.16 -10.00
CA GLN A 228 -11.24 8.57 -9.88
C GLN A 228 -11.69 9.18 -8.56
N GLU A 229 -12.95 9.01 -8.19
CA GLU A 229 -13.46 9.57 -6.93
C GLU A 229 -12.80 8.91 -5.70
N ILE A 230 -12.46 7.62 -5.77
CA ILE A 230 -11.72 6.93 -4.72
C ILE A 230 -10.30 7.49 -4.61
N VAL A 231 -9.61 7.65 -5.73
CA VAL A 231 -8.26 8.25 -5.73
C VAL A 231 -8.31 9.69 -5.21
N ASP A 232 -9.34 10.45 -5.48
CA ASP A 232 -9.48 11.81 -4.98
C ASP A 232 -9.72 11.85 -3.46
N ALA A 233 -10.54 10.94 -2.93
CA ALA A 233 -10.94 10.91 -1.52
C ALA A 233 -9.92 10.28 -0.58
N PHE A 234 -9.23 9.20 -1.01
CA PHE A 234 -8.27 8.46 -0.20
C PHE A 234 -6.84 8.99 -0.35
N ASP A 235 -5.96 8.67 0.59
CA ASP A 235 -4.56 9.13 0.60
C ASP A 235 -3.59 8.24 -0.19
N GLY A 236 -4.02 7.07 -0.60
CA GLY A 236 -3.30 6.11 -1.43
C GLY A 236 -4.21 4.96 -1.82
N ILE A 237 -3.72 4.07 -2.68
CA ILE A 237 -4.45 2.88 -3.10
C ILE A 237 -3.58 1.62 -3.03
N MET A 238 -4.23 0.48 -2.86
CA MET A 238 -3.62 -0.84 -2.96
C MET A 238 -4.39 -1.66 -4.00
N VAL A 239 -3.70 -2.12 -5.03
CA VAL A 239 -4.25 -3.05 -6.02
C VAL A 239 -4.14 -4.45 -5.44
N ALA A 240 -5.21 -4.96 -4.84
CA ALA A 240 -5.27 -6.27 -4.18
C ALA A 240 -5.71 -7.33 -5.20
N ARG A 241 -4.75 -7.80 -6.02
CA ARG A 241 -5.00 -8.61 -7.21
C ARG A 241 -5.66 -9.95 -6.93
N GLY A 242 -5.44 -10.53 -5.73
CA GLY A 242 -6.07 -11.78 -5.33
C GLY A 242 -7.60 -11.68 -5.29
N ASP A 243 -8.12 -10.74 -4.48
CA ASP A 243 -9.57 -10.52 -4.38
C ASP A 243 -10.14 -9.94 -5.69
N LEU A 244 -9.39 -9.03 -6.34
CA LEU A 244 -9.81 -8.44 -7.61
C LEU A 244 -9.95 -9.49 -8.73
N GLY A 245 -9.04 -10.47 -8.80
CA GLY A 245 -9.08 -11.56 -9.79
C GLY A 245 -10.16 -12.62 -9.53
N VAL A 246 -10.76 -12.60 -8.33
CA VAL A 246 -11.98 -13.39 -8.05
C VAL A 246 -13.25 -12.63 -8.49
N GLU A 247 -13.20 -11.29 -8.46
CA GLU A 247 -14.35 -10.43 -8.73
C GLU A 247 -14.43 -9.97 -10.21
N LEU A 248 -13.31 -9.99 -10.95
CA LEU A 248 -13.21 -9.62 -12.37
C LEU A 248 -12.65 -10.79 -13.18
N PRO A 249 -12.89 -10.81 -14.52
CA PRO A 249 -12.14 -11.67 -15.42
C PRO A 249 -10.64 -11.49 -15.22
N ILE A 250 -9.90 -12.59 -15.12
CA ILE A 250 -8.47 -12.55 -14.79
C ILE A 250 -7.64 -11.75 -15.79
N GLU A 251 -8.06 -11.76 -17.06
CA GLU A 251 -7.45 -11.01 -18.16
C GLU A 251 -7.57 -9.48 -18.03
N ASP A 252 -8.53 -8.98 -17.24
CA ASP A 252 -8.73 -7.55 -17.01
C ASP A 252 -7.82 -7.01 -15.91
N VAL A 253 -7.38 -7.85 -14.96
CA VAL A 253 -6.61 -7.45 -13.78
C VAL A 253 -5.32 -6.69 -14.13
N PRO A 254 -4.51 -7.09 -15.14
CA PRO A 254 -3.31 -6.34 -15.50
C PRO A 254 -3.60 -4.92 -15.99
N MET A 255 -4.70 -4.72 -16.72
CA MET A 255 -5.08 -3.39 -17.23
C MET A 255 -5.62 -2.50 -16.13
N VAL A 256 -6.37 -3.07 -15.18
CA VAL A 256 -6.82 -2.37 -13.97
C VAL A 256 -5.62 -1.92 -13.14
N GLN A 257 -4.61 -2.80 -12.94
CA GLN A 257 -3.37 -2.45 -12.24
C GLN A 257 -2.70 -1.22 -12.87
N LYS A 258 -2.49 -1.22 -14.18
CA LYS A 258 -1.85 -0.10 -14.91
C LYS A 258 -2.65 1.20 -14.76
N ARG A 259 -3.98 1.12 -14.85
CA ARG A 259 -4.88 2.26 -14.66
C ARG A 259 -4.78 2.82 -13.24
N CYS A 260 -4.83 1.96 -12.23
CA CYS A 260 -4.68 2.33 -10.82
C CYS A 260 -3.35 3.05 -10.57
N ILE A 261 -2.23 2.49 -11.05
CA ILE A 261 -0.90 3.07 -10.88
C ILE A 261 -0.83 4.46 -11.54
N THR A 262 -1.31 4.59 -12.76
CA THR A 262 -1.29 5.87 -13.49
C THR A 262 -2.07 6.96 -12.74
N MET A 263 -3.32 6.67 -12.33
CA MET A 263 -4.18 7.64 -11.66
C MET A 263 -3.65 8.04 -10.28
N ALA A 264 -3.12 7.09 -9.50
CA ALA A 264 -2.47 7.39 -8.21
C ALA A 264 -1.25 8.31 -8.39
N ARG A 265 -0.39 8.01 -9.37
CA ARG A 265 0.77 8.86 -9.70
C ARG A 265 0.35 10.26 -10.12
N GLU A 266 -0.66 10.41 -10.98
CA GLU A 266 -1.19 11.72 -11.39
C GLU A 266 -1.68 12.55 -10.21
N SER A 267 -2.22 11.89 -9.18
CA SER A 267 -2.69 12.51 -7.94
C SER A 267 -1.60 12.67 -6.86
N ALA A 268 -0.34 12.28 -7.14
CA ALA A 268 0.77 12.24 -6.17
C ALA A 268 0.46 11.43 -4.91
N LYS A 269 -0.28 10.34 -5.07
CA LYS A 269 -0.67 9.40 -4.01
C LYS A 269 0.07 8.08 -4.19
N PRO A 270 0.52 7.41 -3.10
CA PRO A 270 1.22 6.14 -3.21
C PRO A 270 0.30 5.03 -3.69
N VAL A 271 0.86 4.11 -4.48
CA VAL A 271 0.19 2.89 -4.93
C VAL A 271 1.00 1.66 -4.59
N ILE A 272 0.34 0.69 -3.95
CA ILE A 272 0.91 -0.61 -3.59
C ILE A 272 0.33 -1.66 -4.55
N VAL A 273 1.19 -2.47 -5.17
CA VAL A 273 0.77 -3.68 -5.89
C VAL A 273 0.90 -4.87 -4.94
N ALA A 274 -0.18 -5.59 -4.74
CA ALA A 274 -0.31 -6.58 -3.67
C ALA A 274 -0.81 -7.93 -4.18
N THR A 275 -0.50 -8.95 -3.41
CA THR A 275 -0.87 -10.36 -3.55
C THR A 275 -0.20 -11.09 -4.71
N GLN A 276 0.21 -12.35 -4.46
CA GLN A 276 0.80 -13.26 -5.44
C GLN A 276 2.00 -12.67 -6.20
N MET A 277 2.88 -11.95 -5.47
CA MET A 277 4.09 -11.36 -6.08
C MET A 277 5.20 -12.39 -6.21
N LEU A 278 5.53 -13.08 -5.12
CA LEU A 278 6.49 -14.19 -5.05
C LEU A 278 5.87 -15.38 -4.31
N ASP A 279 4.61 -15.70 -4.59
CA ASP A 279 3.77 -16.64 -3.85
C ASP A 279 4.42 -18.03 -3.71
N SER A 280 5.11 -18.50 -4.74
CA SER A 280 5.86 -19.77 -4.69
C SER A 280 6.93 -19.78 -3.62
N MET A 281 7.44 -18.62 -3.20
CA MET A 281 8.45 -18.51 -2.13
C MET A 281 7.88 -18.67 -0.72
N ILE A 282 6.58 -18.90 -0.57
CA ILE A 282 6.02 -19.39 0.70
C ILE A 282 6.69 -20.72 1.09
N SER A 283 6.91 -21.61 0.12
CA SER A 283 7.48 -22.94 0.34
C SER A 283 8.76 -23.25 -0.47
N ASN A 284 9.16 -22.36 -1.37
CA ASN A 284 10.36 -22.54 -2.19
C ASN A 284 11.38 -21.43 -1.96
N SER A 285 12.66 -21.76 -2.01
CA SER A 285 13.77 -20.80 -1.83
C SER A 285 13.99 -19.87 -3.03
N GLN A 286 13.33 -20.12 -4.16
CA GLN A 286 13.42 -19.31 -5.38
C GLN A 286 12.03 -19.13 -6.00
N PRO A 287 11.74 -17.94 -6.57
CA PRO A 287 10.49 -17.70 -7.27
C PRO A 287 10.48 -18.35 -8.65
N THR A 288 9.30 -18.44 -9.23
CA THR A 288 9.14 -18.76 -10.65
C THR A 288 9.61 -17.59 -11.53
N ARG A 289 9.89 -17.87 -12.80
CA ARG A 289 10.22 -16.82 -13.78
C ARG A 289 9.04 -15.88 -14.04
N ALA A 290 7.82 -16.40 -13.96
CA ALA A 290 6.60 -15.60 -14.12
C ALA A 290 6.46 -14.57 -12.99
N GLU A 291 6.69 -14.94 -11.75
CA GLU A 291 6.66 -14.05 -10.59
C GLU A 291 7.76 -12.98 -10.67
N ALA A 292 8.98 -13.35 -11.07
CA ALA A 292 10.05 -12.38 -11.27
C ALA A 292 9.69 -11.35 -12.36
N THR A 293 9.06 -11.81 -13.45
CA THR A 293 8.58 -10.94 -14.54
C THR A 293 7.45 -10.04 -14.05
N ASP A 294 6.53 -10.56 -13.25
CA ASP A 294 5.42 -9.78 -12.70
C ASP A 294 5.90 -8.67 -11.76
N CYS A 295 6.86 -8.98 -10.86
CA CYS A 295 7.50 -7.95 -10.03
C CYS A 295 8.17 -6.86 -10.88
N ALA A 296 8.92 -7.24 -11.92
CA ALA A 296 9.56 -6.29 -12.83
C ALA A 296 8.53 -5.42 -13.56
N ASN A 297 7.42 -6.02 -14.04
CA ASN A 297 6.35 -5.28 -14.70
C ASN A 297 5.66 -4.27 -13.76
N ALA A 298 5.40 -4.63 -12.51
CA ALA A 298 4.83 -3.70 -11.53
C ALA A 298 5.74 -2.48 -11.28
N VAL A 299 7.08 -2.69 -11.27
CA VAL A 299 8.07 -1.60 -11.21
C VAL A 299 8.01 -0.73 -12.46
N LEU A 300 7.98 -1.33 -13.65
CA LEU A 300 7.91 -0.61 -14.93
C LEU A 300 6.58 0.11 -15.13
N ASP A 301 5.49 -0.40 -14.59
CA ASP A 301 4.21 0.32 -14.53
C ASP A 301 4.31 1.58 -13.67
N GLY A 302 5.30 1.66 -12.79
CA GLY A 302 5.58 2.80 -11.92
C GLY A 302 4.93 2.70 -10.56
N ALA A 303 4.70 1.51 -10.00
CA ALA A 303 4.23 1.33 -8.63
C ALA A 303 5.18 1.98 -7.61
N ASP A 304 4.63 2.49 -6.49
CA ASP A 304 5.44 2.98 -5.38
C ASP A 304 6.01 1.83 -4.55
N ALA A 305 5.22 0.77 -4.38
CA ALA A 305 5.63 -0.37 -3.58
C ALA A 305 5.04 -1.69 -4.09
N LEU A 306 5.76 -2.78 -3.82
CA LEU A 306 5.32 -4.16 -3.99
C LEU A 306 5.15 -4.80 -2.61
N MET A 307 4.11 -5.62 -2.43
CA MET A 307 3.79 -6.23 -1.14
C MET A 307 3.99 -7.74 -1.16
N LEU A 308 4.70 -8.23 -0.15
CA LEU A 308 4.80 -9.65 0.22
C LEU A 308 3.75 -9.96 1.31
N SER A 309 3.02 -11.04 1.13
CA SER A 309 1.91 -11.48 1.99
C SER A 309 2.29 -12.73 2.78
N GLY A 310 1.92 -13.91 2.27
CA GLY A 310 2.27 -15.21 2.85
C GLY A 310 3.76 -15.45 2.93
N GLU A 311 4.50 -14.96 1.95
CA GLU A 311 5.95 -15.11 1.78
C GLU A 311 6.72 -14.64 3.03
N THR A 312 6.27 -13.56 3.67
CA THR A 312 6.94 -12.99 4.86
C THR A 312 6.20 -13.29 6.17
N SER A 313 4.90 -13.64 6.12
CA SER A 313 4.12 -13.86 7.34
C SER A 313 4.14 -15.28 7.86
N VAL A 314 4.11 -16.27 6.98
CA VAL A 314 4.02 -17.71 7.31
C VAL A 314 4.98 -18.58 6.49
N GLY A 315 5.64 -18.01 5.47
CA GLY A 315 6.51 -18.76 4.57
C GLY A 315 7.80 -19.24 5.24
N ASP A 316 8.43 -20.25 4.62
CA ASP A 316 9.69 -20.86 5.08
C ASP A 316 10.91 -19.97 4.78
N PHE A 317 10.78 -19.03 3.80
CA PHE A 317 11.90 -18.21 3.30
C PHE A 317 11.61 -16.70 3.38
N PRO A 318 11.20 -16.14 4.55
CA PRO A 318 10.71 -14.77 4.63
C PRO A 318 11.77 -13.71 4.27
N ILE A 319 13.01 -13.89 4.74
CA ILE A 319 14.10 -12.94 4.49
C ILE A 319 14.58 -13.02 3.04
N ASP A 320 14.66 -14.22 2.48
CA ASP A 320 15.11 -14.42 1.11
C ASP A 320 14.09 -13.89 0.10
N SER A 321 12.79 -13.95 0.41
CA SER A 321 11.72 -13.34 -0.38
C SER A 321 11.92 -11.82 -0.51
N VAL A 322 12.26 -11.14 0.59
CA VAL A 322 12.56 -9.71 0.56
C VAL A 322 13.84 -9.41 -0.22
N LYS A 323 14.91 -10.18 0.00
CA LYS A 323 16.18 -10.03 -0.73
C LYS A 323 16.01 -10.22 -2.24
N ILE A 324 15.22 -11.22 -2.64
CA ILE A 324 14.96 -11.51 -4.06
C ILE A 324 14.13 -10.39 -4.68
N MET A 325 13.05 -9.96 -4.02
CA MET A 325 12.25 -8.82 -4.48
C MET A 325 13.10 -7.56 -4.61
N ALA A 326 13.96 -7.28 -3.63
CA ALA A 326 14.87 -6.13 -3.68
C ALA A 326 15.80 -6.19 -4.90
N ARG A 327 16.40 -7.36 -5.19
CA ARG A 327 17.27 -7.56 -6.37
C ARG A 327 16.51 -7.40 -7.70
N ILE A 328 15.28 -7.92 -7.78
CA ILE A 328 14.45 -7.75 -8.99
C ILE A 328 14.17 -6.27 -9.23
N ILE A 329 13.74 -5.55 -8.18
CA ILE A 329 13.46 -4.11 -8.26
C ILE A 329 14.73 -3.35 -8.69
N GLU A 330 15.85 -3.54 -7.99
CA GLU A 330 17.11 -2.85 -8.28
C GLU A 330 17.58 -3.10 -9.72
N ARG A 331 17.56 -4.37 -10.16
CA ARG A 331 17.96 -4.69 -11.52
C ARG A 331 17.06 -4.07 -12.57
N THR A 332 15.74 -4.06 -12.34
CA THR A 332 14.77 -3.44 -13.25
C THR A 332 15.00 -1.93 -13.35
N GLU A 333 15.19 -1.28 -12.20
CA GLU A 333 15.46 0.17 -12.15
C GLU A 333 16.81 0.55 -12.76
N ASP A 334 17.84 -0.29 -12.62
CA ASP A 334 19.17 -0.01 -13.16
C ASP A 334 19.21 -0.05 -14.70
N VAL A 335 18.39 -0.90 -15.32
CA VAL A 335 18.45 -1.12 -16.77
C VAL A 335 17.29 -0.52 -17.56
N ALA A 336 16.18 -0.18 -16.91
CA ALA A 336 14.94 0.18 -17.58
C ALA A 336 14.14 1.29 -16.86
N LEU A 337 14.79 2.11 -16.05
CA LEU A 337 14.11 3.21 -15.33
C LEU A 337 13.43 4.19 -16.28
N ASP A 338 14.02 4.43 -17.43
CA ASP A 338 13.53 5.31 -18.49
C ASP A 338 12.30 4.74 -19.24
N GLN A 339 12.02 3.46 -19.07
CA GLN A 339 10.82 2.81 -19.63
C GLN A 339 9.56 3.03 -18.77
N ILE A 340 9.70 3.54 -17.54
CA ILE A 340 8.53 3.90 -16.73
C ILE A 340 7.78 5.02 -17.45
N PRO A 341 6.48 4.84 -17.78
CA PRO A 341 5.73 5.82 -18.56
C PRO A 341 5.76 7.22 -17.92
N PRO A 342 6.12 8.27 -18.67
CA PRO A 342 6.04 9.63 -18.18
C PRO A 342 4.58 10.01 -17.88
N LEU A 343 4.35 10.84 -16.87
CA LEU A 343 3.02 11.37 -16.59
C LEU A 343 2.61 12.35 -17.70
N LYS A 344 1.45 12.10 -18.28
CA LYS A 344 0.84 12.98 -19.29
C LYS A 344 0.14 14.20 -18.68
N HIS A 345 -0.13 14.13 -17.38
CA HIS A 345 -0.86 15.16 -16.64
C HIS A 345 -0.01 16.42 -16.45
N SER A 346 -0.57 17.58 -16.79
CA SER A 346 0.00 18.88 -16.44
C SER A 346 -0.46 19.30 -15.05
N PRO A 347 0.46 19.68 -14.14
CA PRO A 347 0.05 20.05 -12.79
C PRO A 347 -0.82 21.31 -12.80
N ALA A 348 -2.03 21.22 -12.26
CA ALA A 348 -2.96 22.33 -12.13
C ALA A 348 -2.72 23.21 -10.88
N THR A 349 -1.78 22.84 -10.02
CA THR A 349 -1.49 23.54 -8.76
C THR A 349 -0.11 24.17 -8.76
N LYS A 350 0.05 25.27 -8.00
CA LYS A 350 1.36 25.93 -7.81
C LYS A 350 2.42 24.93 -7.31
N ALA A 351 2.10 24.14 -6.30
CA ALA A 351 3.02 23.14 -5.77
C ALA A 351 3.41 22.06 -6.80
N GLY A 352 2.45 21.63 -7.62
CA GLY A 352 2.71 20.70 -8.71
C GLY A 352 3.62 21.28 -9.79
N ALA A 353 3.40 22.55 -10.18
CA ALA A 353 4.21 23.23 -11.16
C ALA A 353 5.66 23.42 -10.66
N ILE A 354 5.85 23.89 -9.42
CA ILE A 354 7.18 24.06 -8.81
C ILE A 354 7.92 22.73 -8.71
N THR A 355 7.28 21.66 -8.25
CA THR A 355 7.95 20.36 -8.10
C THR A 355 8.30 19.72 -9.44
N LYS A 356 7.48 19.90 -10.48
CA LYS A 356 7.81 19.50 -11.85
C LYS A 356 8.99 20.27 -12.39
N ALA A 357 8.95 21.61 -12.34
CA ALA A 357 10.06 22.46 -12.76
C ALA A 357 11.35 22.14 -12.00
N ALA A 358 11.28 21.89 -10.70
CA ALA A 358 12.42 21.51 -9.89
C ALA A 358 13.09 20.23 -10.39
N THR A 359 12.30 19.23 -10.76
CA THR A 359 12.84 17.98 -11.29
C THR A 359 13.53 18.21 -12.66
N GLU A 360 12.90 18.98 -13.54
CA GLU A 360 13.43 19.31 -14.87
C GLU A 360 14.72 20.15 -14.77
N VAL A 361 14.74 21.18 -13.92
CA VAL A 361 15.94 21.98 -13.63
C VAL A 361 17.05 21.11 -13.04
N GLY A 362 16.72 20.24 -12.09
CA GLY A 362 17.68 19.33 -11.48
C GLY A 362 18.37 18.44 -12.51
N LEU A 363 17.62 17.89 -13.47
CA LEU A 363 18.16 17.12 -14.59
C LEU A 363 19.09 17.97 -15.47
N THR A 364 18.65 19.18 -15.82
CA THR A 364 19.39 20.08 -16.70
C THR A 364 20.72 20.51 -16.12
N VAL A 365 20.76 20.80 -14.82
CA VAL A 365 22.01 21.26 -14.14
C VAL A 365 22.87 20.09 -13.62
N GLY A 366 22.43 18.85 -13.81
CA GLY A 366 23.16 17.68 -13.31
C GLY A 366 23.18 17.56 -11.79
N ALA A 367 22.09 17.94 -11.12
CA ALA A 367 21.98 17.89 -9.67
C ALA A 367 22.19 16.47 -9.14
N LYS A 368 22.97 16.32 -8.09
CA LYS A 368 23.25 15.02 -7.44
C LYS A 368 22.08 14.54 -6.57
N TYR A 369 21.31 15.46 -6.02
CA TYR A 369 20.13 15.18 -5.20
C TYR A 369 19.02 16.20 -5.46
N LEU A 370 17.78 15.74 -5.37
CA LEU A 370 16.61 16.56 -5.13
C LEU A 370 16.35 16.54 -3.61
N VAL A 371 16.30 17.68 -2.98
CA VAL A 371 16.09 17.82 -1.53
C VAL A 371 14.77 18.53 -1.27
N ALA A 372 13.85 17.87 -0.59
CA ALA A 372 12.56 18.44 -0.20
C ALA A 372 12.52 18.74 1.29
N PHE A 373 12.31 20.00 1.67
CA PHE A 373 11.86 20.31 3.02
C PHE A 373 10.35 20.14 3.11
N THR A 374 9.89 19.32 4.05
CA THR A 374 8.47 18.99 4.12
C THR A 374 8.03 18.67 5.54
N GLN A 375 6.87 19.18 5.96
CA GLN A 375 6.21 18.80 7.20
C GLN A 375 5.20 17.66 6.99
N SER A 376 4.44 17.70 5.88
CA SER A 376 3.38 16.74 5.58
C SER A 376 3.80 15.63 4.60
N GLY A 377 4.99 15.74 3.98
CA GLY A 377 5.44 14.83 2.92
C GLY A 377 4.96 15.21 1.52
N ASP A 378 4.11 16.23 1.34
CA ASP A 378 3.49 16.55 0.06
C ASP A 378 4.52 16.93 -1.01
N SER A 379 5.53 17.75 -0.68
CA SER A 379 6.61 18.13 -1.62
C SER A 379 7.34 16.90 -2.17
N ALA A 380 7.70 15.98 -1.28
CA ALA A 380 8.42 14.77 -1.64
C ALA A 380 7.55 13.85 -2.52
N ARG A 381 6.26 13.63 -2.18
CA ARG A 381 5.36 12.81 -2.99
C ARG A 381 5.13 13.41 -4.38
N ARG A 382 5.00 14.75 -4.50
CA ARG A 382 4.84 15.42 -5.79
C ARG A 382 6.07 15.30 -6.69
N MET A 383 7.27 15.27 -6.15
CA MET A 383 8.48 14.98 -6.93
C MET A 383 8.61 13.49 -7.22
N SER A 384 8.32 12.62 -6.24
CA SER A 384 8.36 11.16 -6.36
C SER A 384 7.54 10.64 -7.54
N ARG A 385 6.32 11.16 -7.75
CA ARG A 385 5.44 10.75 -8.86
C ARG A 385 6.06 10.88 -10.26
N LEU A 386 7.06 11.75 -10.40
CA LEU A 386 7.73 12.03 -11.69
C LEU A 386 8.77 10.97 -12.05
N ARG A 387 9.10 10.06 -11.12
CA ARG A 387 10.05 8.95 -11.31
C ARG A 387 11.42 9.42 -11.83
N SER A 388 11.92 10.53 -11.28
CA SER A 388 13.22 11.08 -11.65
C SER A 388 14.37 10.11 -11.36
N PRO A 389 15.39 10.02 -12.22
CA PRO A 389 16.61 9.27 -11.93
C PRO A 389 17.47 9.90 -10.82
N ILE A 390 17.26 11.18 -10.49
CA ILE A 390 17.99 11.86 -9.43
C ILE A 390 17.53 11.34 -8.07
N PRO A 391 18.42 10.89 -7.17
CA PRO A 391 18.08 10.51 -5.81
C PRO A 391 17.38 11.63 -5.06
N MET A 392 16.40 11.28 -4.22
CA MET A 392 15.57 12.24 -3.50
C MET A 392 15.71 12.09 -1.99
N LEU A 393 15.99 13.21 -1.32
CA LEU A 393 15.97 13.31 0.14
C LEU A 393 14.79 14.16 0.60
N ALA A 394 14.10 13.71 1.62
CA ALA A 394 13.05 14.47 2.30
C ALA A 394 13.50 14.78 3.72
N LEU A 395 13.70 16.05 4.01
CA LEU A 395 14.09 16.54 5.33
C LEU A 395 12.81 16.97 6.07
N THR A 396 12.56 16.40 7.23
CA THR A 396 11.34 16.67 8.01
C THR A 396 11.61 16.64 9.51
N PRO A 397 11.01 17.55 10.30
CA PRO A 397 11.03 17.48 11.76
C PRO A 397 9.95 16.52 12.31
N GLU A 398 9.02 16.07 11.47
CA GLU A 398 7.83 15.32 11.88
C GLU A 398 8.07 13.82 11.78
N ILE A 399 8.10 13.12 12.92
CA ILE A 399 8.35 11.66 12.99
C ILE A 399 7.30 10.86 12.19
N GLY A 400 6.03 11.28 12.19
CA GLY A 400 4.99 10.64 11.40
C GLY A 400 5.23 10.77 9.90
N THR A 401 5.68 11.92 9.45
CA THR A 401 6.04 12.16 8.04
C THR A 401 7.30 11.39 7.64
N TYR A 402 8.30 11.36 8.53
CA TYR A 402 9.51 10.55 8.35
C TYR A 402 9.17 9.08 8.07
N ASN A 403 8.30 8.48 8.90
CA ASN A 403 7.88 7.09 8.70
C ASN A 403 7.04 6.91 7.42
N ARG A 404 6.05 7.80 7.20
CA ARG A 404 5.12 7.69 6.05
C ARG A 404 5.81 7.78 4.70
N LEU A 405 6.84 8.60 4.59
CA LEU A 405 7.61 8.74 3.35
C LEU A 405 8.41 7.48 2.99
N ALA A 406 8.57 6.52 3.91
CA ALA A 406 9.13 5.22 3.60
C ALA A 406 8.33 4.42 2.55
N LEU A 407 7.05 4.78 2.31
CA LEU A 407 6.23 4.20 1.24
C LEU A 407 6.40 4.91 -0.12
N SER A 408 6.98 6.12 -0.14
CA SER A 408 7.08 6.93 -1.36
C SER A 408 8.25 6.49 -2.25
N TRP A 409 8.00 6.26 -3.52
CA TRP A 409 9.01 5.83 -4.49
C TRP A 409 10.21 6.79 -4.54
N GLY A 410 11.41 6.25 -4.50
CA GLY A 410 12.66 6.99 -4.63
C GLY A 410 12.99 7.95 -3.49
N VAL A 411 12.10 8.11 -2.51
CA VAL A 411 12.32 9.01 -1.36
C VAL A 411 13.09 8.32 -0.26
N GLU A 412 14.14 8.96 0.22
CA GLU A 412 14.76 8.68 1.52
C GLU A 412 14.41 9.82 2.45
N SER A 413 13.75 9.53 3.56
CA SER A 413 13.41 10.52 4.59
C SER A 413 14.48 10.59 5.65
N LEU A 414 14.76 11.81 6.12
CA LEU A 414 15.67 12.07 7.24
C LEU A 414 14.95 12.94 8.26
N LEU A 415 15.05 12.53 9.52
CA LEU A 415 14.52 13.32 10.63
C LEU A 415 15.52 14.43 10.96
N THR A 416 15.10 15.68 10.89
CA THR A 416 15.97 16.86 11.05
C THR A 416 15.35 17.89 11.99
N ALA A 417 16.16 18.81 12.49
CA ALA A 417 15.63 19.94 13.26
C ALA A 417 14.78 20.85 12.37
N THR A 418 13.81 21.52 12.99
CA THR A 418 13.02 22.57 12.34
C THR A 418 13.95 23.73 11.93
N VAL A 419 13.75 24.25 10.73
CA VAL A 419 14.44 25.44 10.22
C VAL A 419 13.48 26.62 10.15
N ASN A 420 13.95 27.81 10.52
CA ASN A 420 13.12 29.03 10.58
C ASN A 420 13.46 30.01 9.45
N HIS A 421 14.64 29.88 8.86
CA HIS A 421 15.14 30.75 7.78
C HIS A 421 15.67 29.96 6.61
N THR A 422 15.63 30.54 5.41
CA THR A 422 16.13 29.91 4.18
C THR A 422 17.63 29.62 4.23
N ASP A 423 18.40 30.41 4.98
CA ASP A 423 19.85 30.20 5.13
C ASP A 423 20.14 28.97 6.00
N GLU A 424 19.32 28.73 7.04
CA GLU A 424 19.42 27.51 7.84
C GLU A 424 19.15 26.27 6.99
N MET A 425 18.22 26.35 6.01
CA MET A 425 17.96 25.24 5.10
C MET A 425 19.20 24.83 4.32
N VAL A 426 19.90 25.79 3.71
CA VAL A 426 21.09 25.47 2.90
C VAL A 426 22.24 24.98 3.78
N MET A 427 22.41 25.53 4.98
CA MET A 427 23.40 25.05 5.96
C MET A 427 23.10 23.60 6.38
N GLN A 428 21.84 23.29 6.65
CA GLN A 428 21.41 21.93 7.02
C GLN A 428 21.66 20.93 5.87
N VAL A 429 21.38 21.33 4.62
CA VAL A 429 21.65 20.51 3.43
C VAL A 429 23.15 20.25 3.27
N ASP A 430 24.00 21.29 3.36
CA ASP A 430 25.44 21.15 3.27
C ASP A 430 25.98 20.21 4.34
N THR A 431 25.59 20.43 5.60
CA THR A 431 26.02 19.60 6.73
C THR A 431 25.65 18.13 6.51
N ILE A 432 24.36 17.84 6.24
CA ILE A 432 23.88 16.47 6.08
C ILE A 432 24.57 15.74 4.91
N LEU A 433 24.68 16.40 3.77
CA LEU A 433 25.20 15.76 2.57
C LEU A 433 26.73 15.57 2.60
N ILE A 434 27.46 16.53 3.20
CA ILE A 434 28.92 16.45 3.36
C ILE A 434 29.28 15.40 4.41
N GLU A 435 28.67 15.43 5.60
CA GLU A 435 28.95 14.50 6.69
C GLU A 435 28.60 13.05 6.30
N SER A 436 27.50 12.86 5.57
CA SER A 436 27.11 11.54 5.05
C SER A 436 27.94 11.09 3.84
N LYS A 437 28.89 11.90 3.37
CA LYS A 437 29.77 11.62 2.19
C LYS A 437 28.97 11.31 0.90
N ARG A 438 27.81 11.90 0.76
CA ARG A 438 26.91 11.67 -0.40
C ARG A 438 27.25 12.54 -1.58
N VAL A 439 27.91 13.68 -1.33
CA VAL A 439 28.30 14.67 -2.32
C VAL A 439 29.70 15.21 -2.01
N LYS A 440 30.29 15.87 -2.99
CA LYS A 440 31.56 16.62 -2.86
C LYS A 440 31.29 18.13 -2.83
N ILE A 441 32.18 18.90 -2.20
CA ILE A 441 32.14 20.35 -2.31
C ILE A 441 32.20 20.74 -3.79
N GLY A 442 31.29 21.62 -4.20
CA GLY A 442 31.13 22.03 -5.59
C GLY A 442 30.04 21.29 -6.37
N ASP A 443 29.55 20.14 -5.89
CA ASP A 443 28.40 19.47 -6.50
C ASP A 443 27.14 20.35 -6.39
N LEU A 444 26.23 20.19 -7.36
CA LEU A 444 24.94 20.87 -7.35
C LEU A 444 23.84 19.97 -6.79
N VAL A 445 22.96 20.55 -6.00
CA VAL A 445 21.71 19.94 -5.54
C VAL A 445 20.55 20.89 -5.79
N LEU A 446 19.34 20.34 -5.89
CA LEU A 446 18.15 21.17 -6.03
C LEU A 446 17.29 21.05 -4.77
N ILE A 447 17.05 22.19 -4.14
CA ILE A 447 16.25 22.29 -2.91
C ILE A 447 14.86 22.79 -3.27
N VAL A 448 13.81 22.14 -2.74
CA VAL A 448 12.41 22.55 -2.85
C VAL A 448 11.85 22.77 -1.46
N ALA A 449 11.25 23.94 -1.25
CA ALA A 449 10.71 24.33 0.05
C ALA A 449 9.55 25.33 -0.06
N GLY A 450 8.85 25.52 1.06
CA GLY A 450 8.05 26.72 1.30
C GLY A 450 8.93 27.86 1.80
N SER A 451 8.71 29.05 1.30
CA SER A 451 9.35 30.29 1.79
C SER A 451 8.24 31.30 2.14
N PRO A 452 8.14 31.79 3.41
CA PRO A 452 8.97 31.40 4.56
C PRO A 452 8.81 29.93 5.00
N PRO A 453 9.81 29.38 5.68
CA PRO A 453 9.72 28.03 6.24
C PRO A 453 8.61 27.89 7.28
N GLY A 454 8.20 26.62 7.57
CA GLY A 454 7.29 26.31 8.67
C GLY A 454 5.78 26.42 8.36
N ILE A 455 5.39 26.81 7.14
CA ILE A 455 3.98 26.88 6.73
C ILE A 455 3.63 25.65 5.88
N PRO A 456 2.82 24.71 6.37
CA PRO A 456 2.40 23.55 5.59
C PRO A 456 1.65 23.95 4.30
N GLY A 457 1.93 23.26 3.19
CA GLY A 457 1.28 23.53 1.90
C GLY A 457 1.79 24.77 1.14
N SER A 458 2.83 25.44 1.64
CA SER A 458 3.37 26.68 1.07
C SER A 458 4.46 26.46 0.02
N ILE A 459 4.57 25.30 -0.62
CA ILE A 459 5.59 25.06 -1.66
C ILE A 459 5.53 26.17 -2.71
N ASN A 460 6.57 27.03 -2.74
CA ASN A 460 6.63 28.22 -3.60
C ASN A 460 8.04 28.56 -4.07
N ALA A 461 9.05 27.81 -3.63
CA ALA A 461 10.44 28.10 -3.96
C ALA A 461 11.20 26.82 -4.35
N MET A 462 12.10 26.97 -5.33
CA MET A 462 13.16 26.03 -5.64
C MET A 462 14.49 26.77 -5.73
N ARG A 463 15.58 26.12 -5.32
CA ARG A 463 16.93 26.70 -5.35
C ARG A 463 17.92 25.68 -5.87
N VAL A 464 18.68 26.05 -6.91
CA VAL A 464 19.91 25.34 -7.26
C VAL A 464 20.98 25.77 -6.26
N HIS A 465 21.50 24.82 -5.50
CA HIS A 465 22.51 25.10 -4.47
C HIS A 465 23.80 24.36 -4.78
N LYS A 466 24.93 25.07 -4.65
CA LYS A 466 26.26 24.50 -4.76
C LYS A 466 26.76 24.14 -3.37
N ILE A 467 27.08 22.88 -3.18
CA ILE A 467 27.54 22.33 -1.89
C ILE A 467 28.82 23.02 -1.46
N GLY A 468 28.86 23.46 -0.22
CA GLY A 468 29.96 24.19 0.41
C GLY A 468 29.79 25.73 0.43
N ASP A 469 28.82 26.25 -0.34
CA ASP A 469 28.60 27.70 -0.35
C ASP A 469 27.99 28.22 0.96
N ALA A 470 27.20 27.38 1.67
CA ALA A 470 26.59 27.74 2.95
C ALA A 470 27.56 27.73 4.13
N VAL A 471 28.55 26.83 4.13
CA VAL A 471 29.53 26.68 5.23
C VAL A 471 30.42 27.90 5.36
N SER A 472 30.62 28.66 4.29
CA SER A 472 31.39 29.91 4.29
C SER A 472 30.59 31.15 4.69
N GLY A 473 29.31 31.01 5.04
CA GLY A 473 28.46 32.10 5.56
C GLY A 473 28.01 33.15 4.54
N VAL A 474 28.51 33.09 3.31
CA VAL A 474 28.15 34.03 2.24
C VAL A 474 27.96 33.26 0.94
N ALA A 475 26.78 33.35 0.34
CA ALA A 475 26.54 32.78 -0.99
C ALA A 475 27.53 33.39 -1.99
N ALA A 476 28.10 32.58 -2.92
CA ALA A 476 29.11 32.99 -3.86
C ALA A 476 28.74 34.24 -4.68
N ALA A 477 27.46 34.47 -4.95
CA ALA A 477 26.92 35.64 -5.63
C ALA A 477 27.14 36.97 -4.85
N TYR A 478 27.41 36.93 -3.56
CA TYR A 478 27.61 38.07 -2.69
C TYR A 478 29.04 38.19 -2.17
N ARG A 479 29.94 37.32 -2.60
CA ARG A 479 31.38 37.50 -2.32
C ARG A 479 31.92 38.53 -3.29
N LYS A 480 32.25 39.69 -2.74
CA LYS A 480 33.00 40.71 -3.50
C LYS A 480 34.44 40.25 -3.77
#